data_aa02e444ea38409dbe3aff911c8bbdbf
#
_entry.id   aa02e444ea38409dbe3aff911c8bbdbf
#
_cell.length_a   1.000
_cell.length_b   1.000
_cell.length_c   1.000
_cell.angle_alpha   90.00
_cell.angle_beta   90.00
_cell.angle_gamma   90.00
#
_symmetry.space_group_name_H-M   'P 1'
#
loop_
_entity.id
_entity.type
_entity.pdbx_description
1 polymer ?
#
loop_
_entity_poly.entity_id
_entity_poly.type
_entity_poly.pdbx_seq_one_letter_code
_entity_poly.pdbx_strand_id
1 'polypeptide(L)'
;MIIINSLKFLVDQKLIEVYGYVIMPNHIHLIWNILKLNGKESPAASFTKFTAHQFRKYLLVNSPMLINQYRSQKNDRVFQFWKRDPLAIPLSKESIWIQKLDYIHDNPIKEKWNLCKYPEDYKWSSANFYETGIDQFKILTHFRD
;
A
#
# COMPACT_ATOMS: atom_id res chain seq x y z
N MET A 1 -10.66 2.25 1.22
CA MET A 1 -10.57 1.22 2.31
C MET A 1 -10.06 -0.16 1.88
N ILE A 2 -10.19 -0.57 0.61
CA ILE A 2 -9.78 -1.92 0.14
C ILE A 2 -8.33 -2.25 0.52
N ILE A 3 -7.39 -1.34 0.23
CA ILE A 3 -5.95 -1.53 0.53
C ILE A 3 -5.73 -1.65 2.04
N ILE A 4 -6.25 -0.71 2.83
CA ILE A 4 -6.09 -0.72 4.30
C ILE A 4 -6.67 -1.99 4.91
N ASN A 5 -7.86 -2.41 4.50
CA ASN A 5 -8.48 -3.64 5.01
C ASN A 5 -7.64 -4.88 4.69
N SER A 6 -7.01 -4.92 3.52
CA SER A 6 -6.10 -6.01 3.15
C SER A 6 -4.84 -6.02 4.00
N LEU A 7 -4.22 -4.85 4.22
CA LEU A 7 -3.05 -4.74 5.10
C LEU A 7 -3.41 -5.13 6.54
N LYS A 8 -4.54 -4.61 7.04
CA LYS A 8 -5.01 -4.94 8.39
C LYS A 8 -5.22 -6.45 8.58
N PHE A 9 -5.86 -7.12 7.63
CA PHE A 9 -6.00 -8.57 7.67
C PHE A 9 -4.64 -9.28 7.81
N LEU A 10 -3.66 -8.89 6.98
CA LEU A 10 -2.34 -9.52 6.99
C LEU A 10 -1.59 -9.26 8.30
N VAL A 11 -1.73 -8.07 8.89
CA VAL A 11 -1.15 -7.71 10.20
C VAL A 11 -1.83 -8.50 11.31
N ASP A 12 -3.17 -8.53 11.36
CA ASP A 12 -3.95 -9.25 12.38
C ASP A 12 -3.63 -10.75 12.37
N GLN A 13 -3.33 -11.33 11.19
CA GLN A 13 -2.90 -12.73 11.02
C GLN A 13 -1.40 -12.94 11.31
N LYS A 14 -0.67 -11.89 11.71
CA LYS A 14 0.79 -11.93 11.95
C LYS A 14 1.57 -12.50 10.76
N LEU A 15 1.19 -12.09 9.57
CA LEU A 15 1.86 -12.46 8.32
C LEU A 15 2.88 -11.41 7.89
N ILE A 16 2.64 -10.16 8.30
CA ILE A 16 3.49 -9.01 7.99
C ILE A 16 3.58 -8.05 9.18
N GLU A 17 4.60 -7.22 9.18
CA GLU A 17 4.69 -5.95 9.91
C GLU A 17 4.72 -4.81 8.89
N VAL A 18 3.97 -3.75 9.13
CA VAL A 18 3.95 -2.56 8.27
C VAL A 18 4.61 -1.42 9.01
N TYR A 19 5.69 -0.89 8.46
CA TYR A 19 6.45 0.20 9.06
C TYR A 19 6.10 1.55 8.46
N GLY A 20 5.65 1.59 7.20
CA GLY A 20 5.26 2.84 6.55
C GLY A 20 4.50 2.60 5.27
N TYR A 21 3.63 3.54 4.92
CA TYR A 21 2.91 3.51 3.66
C TYR A 21 2.46 4.90 3.22
N VAL A 22 2.22 5.04 1.94
CA VAL A 22 1.40 6.09 1.36
C VAL A 22 0.60 5.51 0.18
N ILE A 23 -0.72 5.73 0.19
CA ILE A 23 -1.63 5.30 -0.86
C ILE A 23 -1.95 6.52 -1.71
N MET A 24 -1.34 6.58 -2.89
CA MET A 24 -1.55 7.66 -3.86
C MET A 24 -2.68 7.28 -4.84
N PRO A 25 -3.23 8.24 -5.61
CA PRO A 25 -4.34 7.97 -6.53
C PRO A 25 -4.10 6.84 -7.54
N ASN A 26 -2.85 6.58 -7.93
CA ASN A 26 -2.50 5.58 -8.94
C ASN A 26 -1.37 4.63 -8.57
N HIS A 27 -0.83 4.71 -7.34
CA HIS A 27 0.22 3.83 -6.84
C HIS A 27 0.25 3.81 -5.31
N ILE A 28 0.99 2.87 -4.77
CA ILE A 28 1.27 2.75 -3.34
C ILE A 28 2.77 2.59 -3.13
N HIS A 29 3.28 3.23 -2.09
CA HIS A 29 4.56 2.85 -1.48
C HIS A 29 4.28 2.16 -0.15
N LEU A 30 4.96 1.06 0.10
CA LEU A 30 4.78 0.23 1.28
C LEU A 30 6.16 -0.21 1.80
N ILE A 31 6.41 0.06 3.08
CA ILE A 31 7.58 -0.42 3.80
C ILE A 31 7.07 -1.47 4.79
N TRP A 32 7.42 -2.71 4.57
CA TRP A 32 6.93 -3.83 5.35
C TRP A 32 7.94 -4.97 5.48
N ASN A 33 7.72 -5.82 6.45
CA ASN A 33 8.43 -7.09 6.63
C ASN A 33 7.46 -8.25 6.48
N ILE A 34 7.87 -9.29 5.76
CA ILE A 34 7.09 -10.52 5.60
C ILE A 34 7.58 -11.52 6.65
N LEU A 35 6.69 -11.88 7.58
CA LEU A 35 6.99 -12.78 8.69
C LEU A 35 6.82 -14.25 8.32
N LYS A 36 5.77 -14.57 7.56
CA LYS A 36 5.46 -15.94 7.11
C LYS A 36 4.54 -15.94 5.90
N LEU A 37 4.38 -17.10 5.29
CA LEU A 37 3.45 -17.29 4.18
C LEU A 37 1.99 -17.28 4.64
N ASN A 38 1.10 -16.86 3.76
CA ASN A 38 -0.36 -17.02 3.89
C ASN A 38 -0.77 -18.32 3.20
N GLY A 39 -0.77 -19.41 3.97
CA GLY A 39 -0.89 -20.75 3.39
C GLY A 39 0.31 -21.07 2.49
N LYS A 40 0.06 -21.20 1.19
CA LYS A 40 1.11 -21.47 0.18
C LYS A 40 1.55 -20.19 -0.57
N GLU A 41 0.89 -19.06 -0.35
CA GLU A 41 1.17 -17.81 -1.05
C GLU A 41 2.01 -16.85 -0.18
N SER A 42 2.83 -16.03 -0.82
CA SER A 42 3.44 -14.90 -0.11
C SER A 42 2.38 -13.84 0.25
N PRO A 43 2.53 -13.12 1.37
CA PRO A 43 1.65 -12.00 1.69
C PRO A 43 1.53 -10.97 0.57
N ALA A 44 2.59 -10.72 -0.18
CA ALA A 44 2.58 -9.82 -1.33
C ALA A 44 1.65 -10.33 -2.45
N ALA A 45 1.72 -11.62 -2.77
CA ALA A 45 0.82 -12.23 -3.76
C ALA A 45 -0.63 -12.21 -3.26
N SER A 46 -0.88 -12.57 -2.00
CA SER A 46 -2.20 -12.51 -1.39
C SER A 46 -2.78 -11.09 -1.41
N PHE A 47 -1.98 -10.08 -1.07
CA PHE A 47 -2.36 -8.67 -1.09
C PHE A 47 -2.79 -8.22 -2.48
N THR A 48 -1.93 -8.43 -3.49
CA THR A 48 -2.21 -7.98 -4.86
C THR A 48 -3.39 -8.71 -5.48
N LYS A 49 -3.52 -10.01 -5.26
CA LYS A 49 -4.64 -10.84 -5.75
C LYS A 49 -5.97 -10.41 -5.12
N PHE A 50 -6.01 -10.29 -3.79
CA PHE A 50 -7.22 -9.90 -3.07
C PHE A 50 -7.67 -8.48 -3.45
N THR A 51 -6.76 -7.51 -3.41
CA THR A 51 -7.10 -6.11 -3.73
C THR A 51 -7.54 -5.95 -5.19
N ALA A 52 -6.90 -6.63 -6.14
CA ALA A 52 -7.32 -6.64 -7.54
C ALA A 52 -8.75 -7.19 -7.71
N HIS A 53 -9.09 -8.29 -6.99
CA HIS A 53 -10.44 -8.84 -7.00
C HIS A 53 -11.47 -7.84 -6.43
N GLN A 54 -11.15 -7.18 -5.32
CA GLN A 54 -12.01 -6.17 -4.70
C GLN A 54 -12.18 -4.92 -5.58
N PHE A 55 -11.11 -4.46 -6.25
CA PHE A 55 -11.20 -3.34 -7.19
C PHE A 55 -12.12 -3.67 -8.35
N ARG A 56 -11.97 -4.86 -8.93
CA ARG A 56 -12.87 -5.32 -10.00
C ARG A 56 -14.33 -5.33 -9.53
N LYS A 57 -14.61 -5.93 -8.38
CA LYS A 57 -15.96 -6.00 -7.81
C LYS A 57 -16.55 -4.61 -7.57
N TYR A 58 -15.76 -3.71 -7.01
CA TYR A 58 -16.17 -2.33 -6.76
C TYR A 58 -16.50 -1.58 -8.05
N LEU A 59 -15.64 -1.67 -9.06
CA LEU A 59 -15.83 -0.98 -10.34
C LEU A 59 -17.03 -1.52 -11.12
N LEU A 60 -17.26 -2.82 -11.12
CA LEU A 60 -18.44 -3.41 -11.78
C LEU A 60 -19.75 -2.86 -11.23
N VAL A 61 -19.81 -2.57 -9.91
CA VAL A 61 -21.01 -2.06 -9.26
C VAL A 61 -21.12 -0.54 -9.38
N ASN A 62 -20.01 0.19 -9.12
CA ASN A 62 -20.05 1.64 -8.93
C ASN A 62 -19.65 2.46 -10.16
N SER A 63 -18.87 1.86 -11.06
CA SER A 63 -18.33 2.56 -12.24
C SER A 63 -18.03 1.59 -13.40
N PRO A 64 -19.05 0.91 -13.95
CA PRO A 64 -18.83 -0.16 -14.94
C PRO A 64 -18.07 0.30 -16.18
N MET A 65 -18.21 1.56 -16.57
CA MET A 65 -17.51 2.11 -17.72
C MET A 65 -15.98 2.17 -17.52
N LEU A 66 -15.54 2.42 -16.28
CA LEU A 66 -14.11 2.56 -15.96
C LEU A 66 -13.38 1.21 -15.98
N ILE A 67 -14.05 0.08 -15.79
CA ILE A 67 -13.39 -1.22 -15.72
C ILE A 67 -12.66 -1.57 -17.01
N ASN A 68 -13.12 -1.06 -18.15
CA ASN A 68 -12.49 -1.29 -19.46
C ASN A 68 -11.07 -0.72 -19.54
N GLN A 69 -10.75 0.33 -18.77
CA GLN A 69 -9.41 0.92 -18.68
C GLN A 69 -8.39 -0.05 -18.02
N TYR A 70 -8.88 -1.03 -17.28
CA TYR A 70 -8.06 -2.03 -16.60
C TYR A 70 -8.00 -3.37 -17.32
N ARG A 71 -8.50 -3.45 -18.57
CA ARG A 71 -8.37 -4.67 -19.38
C ARG A 71 -6.90 -4.99 -19.61
N SER A 72 -6.56 -6.24 -19.37
CA SER A 72 -5.20 -6.74 -19.64
C SER A 72 -5.00 -6.93 -21.15
N GLN A 73 -3.82 -6.58 -21.62
CA GLN A 73 -3.37 -6.92 -22.97
C GLN A 73 -2.76 -8.33 -23.05
N LYS A 74 -2.72 -9.07 -21.93
CA LYS A 74 -2.13 -10.40 -21.82
C LYS A 74 -3.20 -11.47 -21.77
N ASN A 75 -2.90 -12.64 -22.36
CA ASN A 75 -3.83 -13.76 -22.46
C ASN A 75 -4.10 -14.49 -21.13
N ASP A 76 -3.27 -14.25 -20.09
CA ASP A 76 -3.35 -14.95 -18.82
C ASP A 76 -4.39 -14.36 -17.84
N ARG A 77 -4.97 -13.19 -18.17
CA ARG A 77 -5.96 -12.48 -17.34
C ARG A 77 -6.81 -11.51 -18.13
N VAL A 78 -8.04 -11.30 -17.67
CA VAL A 78 -8.97 -10.34 -18.27
C VAL A 78 -8.69 -8.89 -17.84
N PHE A 79 -8.30 -8.70 -16.56
CA PHE A 79 -8.03 -7.38 -15.98
C PHE A 79 -6.70 -7.34 -15.27
N GLN A 80 -6.05 -6.18 -15.26
CA GLN A 80 -4.80 -5.93 -14.57
C GLN A 80 -4.87 -4.60 -13.82
N PHE A 81 -4.88 -4.65 -12.49
CA PHE A 81 -4.89 -3.49 -11.59
C PHE A 81 -3.49 -3.14 -11.07
N TRP A 82 -2.64 -4.15 -10.88
CA TRP A 82 -1.26 -3.96 -10.43
C TRP A 82 -0.28 -4.17 -11.57
N LYS A 83 0.75 -3.32 -11.63
CA LYS A 83 1.89 -3.58 -12.52
C LYS A 83 2.60 -4.85 -12.06
N ARG A 84 3.18 -5.59 -13.01
CA ARG A 84 4.10 -6.69 -12.69
C ARG A 84 5.41 -6.12 -12.18
N ASP A 85 6.14 -6.93 -11.42
CA ASP A 85 7.49 -6.64 -10.93
C ASP A 85 7.56 -5.32 -10.13
N PRO A 86 6.91 -5.27 -8.95
CA PRO A 86 7.05 -4.13 -8.07
C PRO A 86 8.53 -3.96 -7.69
N LEU A 87 9.01 -2.72 -7.69
CA LEU A 87 10.37 -2.42 -7.27
C LEU A 87 10.50 -2.67 -5.76
N ALA A 88 11.16 -3.78 -5.39
CA ALA A 88 11.49 -4.10 -4.01
C ALA A 88 12.92 -3.67 -3.68
N ILE A 89 13.08 -2.86 -2.65
CA ILE A 89 14.39 -2.36 -2.18
C ILE A 89 14.58 -2.80 -0.73
N PRO A 90 15.60 -3.62 -0.41
CA PRO A 90 15.88 -3.99 0.97
C PRO A 90 16.39 -2.79 1.75
N LEU A 91 15.94 -2.64 3.01
CA LEU A 91 16.34 -1.57 3.91
C LEU A 91 17.23 -2.15 5.00
N SER A 92 18.52 -1.85 4.98
CA SER A 92 19.52 -2.47 5.85
C SER A 92 20.11 -1.54 6.93
N LYS A 93 19.94 -0.23 6.78
CA LYS A 93 20.50 0.78 7.70
C LYS A 93 19.42 1.77 8.13
N GLU A 94 19.49 2.22 9.39
CA GLU A 94 18.53 3.18 9.95
C GLU A 94 18.44 4.48 9.13
N SER A 95 19.55 5.01 8.66
CA SER A 95 19.56 6.20 7.80
C SER A 95 18.79 6.00 6.50
N ILE A 96 18.81 4.79 5.93
CA ILE A 96 18.04 4.44 4.73
C ILE A 96 16.53 4.34 5.08
N TRP A 97 16.19 3.81 6.26
CA TRP A 97 14.80 3.77 6.72
C TRP A 97 14.21 5.17 6.83
N ILE A 98 14.89 6.09 7.52
CA ILE A 98 14.45 7.48 7.67
C ILE A 98 14.28 8.12 6.30
N GLN A 99 15.29 8.04 5.43
CA GLN A 99 15.24 8.60 4.07
C GLN A 99 14.05 8.06 3.26
N LYS A 100 13.72 6.76 3.40
CA LYS A 100 12.60 6.16 2.67
C LYS A 100 11.25 6.55 3.25
N LEU A 101 11.14 6.66 4.57
CA LEU A 101 9.93 7.17 5.22
C LEU A 101 9.66 8.61 4.79
N ASP A 102 10.66 9.50 4.88
CA ASP A 102 10.54 10.88 4.41
C ASP A 102 10.12 10.93 2.94
N TYR A 103 10.80 10.16 2.08
CA TYR A 103 10.46 10.09 0.65
C TYR A 103 9.00 9.71 0.38
N ILE A 104 8.47 8.69 1.07
CA ILE A 104 7.09 8.25 0.86
C ILE A 104 6.08 9.23 1.48
N HIS A 105 6.39 9.81 2.65
CA HIS A 105 5.53 10.77 3.33
C HIS A 105 5.41 12.09 2.56
N ASP A 106 6.45 12.52 1.87
CA ASP A 106 6.45 13.74 1.06
C ASP A 106 5.70 13.60 -0.27
N ASN A 107 5.34 12.38 -0.70
CA ASN A 107 4.66 12.21 -1.99
C ASN A 107 3.38 13.05 -2.15
N PRO A 108 2.47 13.12 -1.14
CA PRO A 108 1.22 13.87 -1.28
C PRO A 108 1.40 15.38 -1.43
N ILE A 109 2.48 15.95 -0.89
CA ILE A 109 2.75 17.40 -0.93
C ILE A 109 3.54 17.83 -2.16
N LYS A 110 4.10 16.89 -2.95
CA LYS A 110 4.82 17.23 -4.18
C LYS A 110 3.91 17.98 -5.14
N GLU A 111 4.50 18.97 -5.84
CA GLU A 111 3.80 19.85 -6.78
C GLU A 111 2.89 19.09 -7.76
N LYS A 112 3.36 17.97 -8.29
CA LYS A 112 2.60 17.10 -9.19
C LYS A 112 1.27 16.62 -8.59
N TRP A 113 1.20 16.40 -7.27
CA TRP A 113 0.05 15.82 -6.58
C TRP A 113 -0.74 16.86 -5.81
N ASN A 114 -0.06 17.66 -4.98
CA ASN A 114 -0.62 18.74 -4.18
C ASN A 114 -1.94 18.37 -3.46
N LEU A 115 -1.92 17.19 -2.79
CA LEU A 115 -3.11 16.61 -2.15
C LEU A 115 -3.35 17.15 -0.75
N CYS A 116 -2.33 17.70 -0.11
CA CYS A 116 -2.38 18.30 1.23
C CYS A 116 -1.23 19.29 1.40
N LYS A 117 -1.30 20.11 2.47
CA LYS A 117 -0.27 21.11 2.79
C LYS A 117 0.90 20.48 3.54
N TYR A 118 0.62 19.60 4.48
CA TYR A 118 1.61 18.90 5.29
C TYR A 118 1.46 17.39 5.14
N PRO A 119 2.55 16.60 5.18
CA PRO A 119 2.50 15.13 5.02
C PRO A 119 1.55 14.43 5.99
N GLU A 120 1.51 14.88 7.25
CA GLU A 120 0.68 14.33 8.33
C GLU A 120 -0.81 14.56 8.11
N ASP A 121 -1.20 15.56 7.31
CA ASP A 121 -2.59 15.83 6.96
C ASP A 121 -3.15 14.83 5.94
N TYR A 122 -2.28 14.07 5.27
CA TYR A 122 -2.72 13.11 4.27
C TYR A 122 -3.21 11.81 4.91
N LYS A 123 -4.51 11.65 5.01
CA LYS A 123 -5.17 10.50 5.66
C LYS A 123 -4.66 9.12 5.22
N TRP A 124 -4.24 8.98 3.97
CA TRP A 124 -3.82 7.71 3.38
C TRP A 124 -2.31 7.50 3.44
N SER A 125 -1.69 8.02 4.48
CA SER A 125 -0.25 7.92 4.76
C SER A 125 -0.01 7.56 6.21
N SER A 126 1.13 6.94 6.48
CA SER A 126 1.65 6.72 7.83
C SER A 126 2.35 7.95 8.43
N ALA A 127 2.41 9.09 7.74
CA ALA A 127 3.10 10.29 8.22
C ALA A 127 2.57 10.76 9.58
N ASN A 128 1.24 10.82 9.77
CA ASN A 128 0.65 11.21 11.04
C ASN A 128 1.06 10.31 12.21
N PHE A 129 1.26 9.01 11.98
CA PHE A 129 1.74 8.10 13.03
C PHE A 129 3.15 8.46 13.49
N TYR A 130 4.05 8.80 12.58
CA TYR A 130 5.42 9.19 12.91
C TYR A 130 5.51 10.57 13.57
N GLU A 131 4.57 11.47 13.29
CA GLU A 131 4.51 12.79 13.91
C GLU A 131 3.84 12.78 15.28
N THR A 132 2.73 12.04 15.44
CA THR A 132 1.86 12.12 16.62
C THR A 132 1.79 10.84 17.45
N GLY A 133 2.28 9.72 16.97
CA GLY A 133 2.11 8.39 17.57
C GLY A 133 0.73 7.77 17.32
N ILE A 134 -0.17 8.42 16.57
CA ILE A 134 -1.54 7.95 16.37
C ILE A 134 -1.62 7.09 15.12
N ASP A 135 -1.81 5.78 15.30
CA ASP A 135 -2.12 4.84 14.21
C ASP A 135 -3.63 4.73 14.01
N GLN A 136 -4.17 5.51 13.08
CA GLN A 136 -5.60 5.58 12.77
C GLN A 136 -6.19 4.22 12.36
N PHE A 137 -5.43 3.37 11.69
CA PHE A 137 -5.92 2.10 11.16
C PHE A 137 -5.47 0.88 11.95
N LYS A 138 -4.61 1.07 12.95
CA LYS A 138 -4.04 0.01 13.80
C LYS A 138 -3.34 -1.08 12.98
N ILE A 139 -2.44 -0.68 12.10
CA ILE A 139 -1.69 -1.56 11.21
C ILE A 139 -0.18 -1.33 11.28
N LEU A 140 0.28 -0.29 11.99
CA LEU A 140 1.68 0.12 11.99
C LEU A 140 2.46 -0.46 13.16
N THR A 141 3.71 -0.79 12.89
CA THR A 141 4.77 -1.04 13.85
C THR A 141 5.81 0.06 13.66
N HIS A 142 6.32 0.64 14.73
CA HIS A 142 7.37 1.64 14.58
C HIS A 142 8.67 0.92 14.17
N PHE A 143 9.43 1.49 13.23
CA PHE A 143 10.61 0.82 12.66
C PHE A 143 11.77 0.62 13.66
N ARG A 144 11.68 1.23 14.84
CA ARG A 144 12.65 1.06 15.93
C ARG A 144 12.18 0.04 17.00
N ASP A 145 10.97 -0.50 16.89
CA ASP A 145 10.46 -1.54 17.77
C ASP A 145 10.96 -2.92 17.30
#